data_4a033b4624aa26ce00e4f2f6e8b19747
#
_entry.id   4a033b4624aa26ce00e4f2f6e8b19747
#
_cell.length_a   1.000
_cell.length_b   1.000
_cell.length_c   1.000
_cell.angle_alpha   90.00
_cell.angle_beta   90.00
_cell.angle_gamma   90.00
#
_symmetry.space_group_name_H-M   'P 1'
#
loop_
_entity.id
_entity.type
_entity.pdbx_description
1 polymer ?
#
loop_
_entity_poly.entity_id
_entity_poly.type
_entity_poly.pdbx_seq_one_letter_code
_entity_poly.pdbx_strand_id
1 'polypeptide(L)'
;DGDRIILVHGGGPEISEEMERRGMTPRKVCGVRVTDADSLDVAETVLRRLNAEIVGCLQESGVQALGIPGYFCTVCTRKPPMKVVEDGNEVEVDLGLVGEVSGTDPQCLFDLLEQGITPVIYPIGKDAEGRMLNVNADTMVAGVAAGVGCREMITITDVPGIMLDINNSGSKVDSLTLEEVDRLIADGTISGGMIPKVE
;
A
#
# COMPACT_ATOMS: atom_id res chain seq x y z
N ASP A 1 -7.99 21.18 13.47
CA ASP A 1 -7.23 22.34 12.99
C ASP A 1 -7.46 22.68 11.51
N GLY A 2 -8.28 21.94 10.77
CA GLY A 2 -8.66 22.27 9.40
C GLY A 2 -7.83 21.55 8.33
N ASP A 3 -6.96 20.62 8.70
CA ASP A 3 -6.22 19.81 7.74
C ASP A 3 -7.14 18.80 7.04
N ARG A 4 -6.98 18.69 5.73
CA ARG A 4 -7.69 17.70 4.90
C ARG A 4 -6.87 16.42 4.87
N ILE A 5 -7.44 15.33 5.32
CA ILE A 5 -6.76 14.04 5.45
C ILE A 5 -7.38 13.01 4.53
N ILE A 6 -6.52 12.28 3.81
CA ILE A 6 -6.87 11.06 3.09
C ILE A 6 -6.15 9.92 3.79
N LEU A 7 -6.85 8.85 4.13
CA LEU A 7 -6.28 7.68 4.76
C LEU A 7 -6.21 6.53 3.76
N VAL A 8 -5.05 5.87 3.69
CA VAL A 8 -4.87 4.61 2.95
C VAL A 8 -4.40 3.56 3.94
N HIS A 9 -5.00 2.38 3.94
CA HIS A 9 -4.59 1.31 4.85
C HIS A 9 -4.19 0.03 4.11
N GLY A 10 -3.39 -0.79 4.74
CA GLY A 10 -3.07 -2.15 4.32
C GLY A 10 -3.92 -3.19 5.06
N GLY A 11 -3.47 -4.43 5.05
CA GLY A 11 -4.10 -5.58 5.72
C GLY A 11 -3.33 -6.87 5.43
N GLY A 12 -2.01 -6.74 5.24
CA GLY A 12 -1.15 -7.87 4.85
C GLY A 12 -1.18 -9.06 5.82
N PRO A 13 -1.07 -8.87 7.13
CA PRO A 13 -1.18 -9.93 8.12
C PRO A 13 -2.54 -10.62 8.09
N GLU A 14 -3.63 -9.85 8.12
CA GLU A 14 -5.01 -10.34 8.16
C GLU A 14 -5.39 -11.10 6.89
N ILE A 15 -4.88 -10.65 5.73
CA ILE A 15 -5.06 -11.39 4.47
C ILE A 15 -4.33 -12.73 4.54
N SER A 16 -3.11 -12.77 5.09
CA SER A 16 -2.36 -14.03 5.21
C SER A 16 -3.06 -15.00 6.14
N GLU A 17 -3.53 -14.55 7.30
CA GLU A 17 -4.28 -15.34 8.26
C GLU A 17 -5.57 -15.91 7.64
N GLU A 18 -6.33 -15.10 6.91
CA GLU A 18 -7.55 -15.56 6.25
C GLU A 18 -7.26 -16.57 5.12
N MET A 19 -6.18 -16.36 4.35
CA MET A 19 -5.73 -17.34 3.35
C MET A 19 -5.42 -18.69 4.01
N GLU A 20 -4.63 -18.69 5.08
CA GLU A 20 -4.28 -19.90 5.83
C GLU A 20 -5.53 -20.59 6.41
N ARG A 21 -6.48 -19.83 6.95
CA ARG A 21 -7.76 -20.33 7.44
C ARG A 21 -8.58 -21.02 6.35
N ARG A 22 -8.45 -20.56 5.09
CA ARG A 22 -9.07 -21.20 3.90
C ARG A 22 -8.22 -22.34 3.31
N GLY A 23 -7.11 -22.71 3.94
CA GLY A 23 -6.21 -23.77 3.47
C GLY A 23 -5.30 -23.34 2.30
N MET A 24 -5.14 -22.04 2.07
CA MET A 24 -4.27 -21.48 1.05
C MET A 24 -2.88 -21.18 1.65
N THR A 25 -1.83 -21.24 0.85
CA THR A 25 -0.48 -20.87 1.27
C THR A 25 -0.11 -19.48 0.75
N PRO A 26 -0.01 -18.44 1.62
CA PRO A 26 0.41 -17.12 1.19
C PRO A 26 1.84 -17.13 0.65
N ARG A 27 2.05 -16.58 -0.55
CA ARG A 27 3.38 -16.40 -1.14
C ARG A 27 3.63 -14.91 -1.36
N LYS A 28 4.84 -14.45 -0.97
CA LYS A 28 5.31 -13.08 -1.25
C LYS A 28 6.66 -13.12 -1.95
N VAL A 29 6.87 -12.19 -2.85
CA VAL A 29 8.14 -11.96 -3.56
C VAL A 29 8.51 -10.50 -3.37
N CYS A 30 9.67 -10.23 -2.77
CA CYS A 30 10.11 -8.88 -2.42
C CYS A 30 9.04 -8.06 -1.68
N GLY A 31 8.32 -8.68 -0.74
CA GLY A 31 7.25 -8.04 0.02
C GLY A 31 5.89 -7.95 -0.69
N VAL A 32 5.82 -8.20 -1.99
CA VAL A 32 4.58 -8.17 -2.79
C VAL A 32 3.93 -9.56 -2.82
N ARG A 33 2.63 -9.63 -2.55
CA ARG A 33 1.86 -10.87 -2.53
C ARG A 33 1.63 -11.37 -3.96
N VAL A 34 2.06 -12.59 -4.27
CA VAL A 34 1.63 -13.29 -5.49
C VAL A 34 0.12 -13.54 -5.37
N THR A 35 -0.64 -13.09 -6.35
CA THR A 35 -2.09 -12.98 -6.26
C THR A 35 -2.75 -13.65 -7.46
N ASP A 36 -3.33 -14.82 -7.28
CA ASP A 36 -4.26 -15.44 -8.20
C ASP A 36 -5.71 -14.97 -7.93
N ALA A 37 -6.69 -15.51 -8.63
CA ALA A 37 -8.08 -15.10 -8.49
C ALA A 37 -8.64 -15.37 -7.09
N ASP A 38 -8.30 -16.52 -6.49
CA ASP A 38 -8.78 -16.89 -5.16
C ASP A 38 -8.11 -16.02 -4.09
N SER A 39 -6.81 -15.74 -4.23
CA SER A 39 -6.07 -14.84 -3.34
C SER A 39 -6.58 -13.40 -3.43
N LEU A 40 -7.02 -12.96 -4.62
CA LEU A 40 -7.61 -11.63 -4.81
C LEU A 40 -8.96 -11.52 -4.10
N ASP A 41 -9.83 -12.54 -4.19
CA ASP A 41 -11.11 -12.60 -3.48
C ASP A 41 -10.92 -12.49 -1.96
N VAL A 42 -9.95 -13.24 -1.43
CA VAL A 42 -9.58 -13.16 -0.01
C VAL A 42 -9.11 -11.75 0.35
N ALA A 43 -8.19 -11.19 -0.44
CA ALA A 43 -7.64 -9.87 -0.19
C ALA A 43 -8.73 -8.79 -0.19
N GLU A 44 -9.61 -8.77 -1.20
CA GLU A 44 -10.71 -7.82 -1.26
C GLU A 44 -11.67 -7.97 -0.09
N THR A 45 -12.06 -9.20 0.26
CA THR A 45 -12.95 -9.48 1.39
C THR A 45 -12.38 -8.94 2.71
N VAL A 46 -11.11 -9.23 2.99
CA VAL A 46 -10.44 -8.80 4.21
C VAL A 46 -10.26 -7.29 4.24
N LEU A 47 -9.80 -6.69 3.16
CA LEU A 47 -9.58 -5.26 3.07
C LEU A 47 -10.88 -4.46 3.23
N ARG A 48 -11.99 -4.93 2.66
CA ARG A 48 -13.32 -4.30 2.84
C ARG A 48 -13.76 -4.35 4.30
N ARG A 49 -13.56 -5.48 4.98
CA ARG A 49 -13.89 -5.61 6.40
C ARG A 49 -13.06 -4.65 7.25
N LEU A 50 -11.73 -4.63 7.08
CA LEU A 50 -10.83 -3.70 7.79
C LEU A 50 -11.18 -2.24 7.51
N ASN A 51 -11.50 -1.92 6.26
CA ASN A 51 -11.94 -0.58 5.88
C ASN A 51 -13.20 -0.16 6.65
N ALA A 52 -14.20 -1.02 6.74
CA ALA A 52 -15.42 -0.74 7.49
C ALA A 52 -15.15 -0.57 8.99
N GLU A 53 -14.25 -1.35 9.58
CA GLU A 53 -13.82 -1.23 10.97
C GLU A 53 -13.13 0.12 11.22
N ILE A 54 -12.20 0.53 10.36
CA ILE A 54 -11.51 1.83 10.44
C ILE A 54 -12.50 2.99 10.33
N VAL A 55 -13.40 2.93 9.34
CA VAL A 55 -14.44 3.95 9.16
C VAL A 55 -15.33 4.04 10.40
N GLY A 56 -15.75 2.91 10.97
CA GLY A 56 -16.53 2.87 12.21
C GLY A 56 -15.82 3.57 13.37
N CYS A 57 -14.55 3.26 13.61
CA CYS A 57 -13.75 3.89 14.66
C CYS A 57 -13.61 5.42 14.47
N LEU A 58 -13.44 5.87 13.22
CA LEU A 58 -13.37 7.30 12.91
C LEU A 58 -14.71 8.00 13.19
N GLN A 59 -15.82 7.37 12.78
CA GLN A 59 -17.16 7.91 12.99
C GLN A 59 -17.53 7.97 14.49
N GLU A 60 -17.17 6.94 15.26
CA GLU A 60 -17.33 6.94 16.73
C GLU A 60 -16.52 8.06 17.39
N SER A 61 -15.40 8.46 16.78
CA SER A 61 -14.57 9.59 17.22
C SER A 61 -15.06 10.95 16.71
N GLY A 62 -16.21 11.00 16.02
CA GLY A 62 -16.81 12.23 15.50
C GLY A 62 -16.26 12.69 14.15
N VAL A 63 -15.45 11.88 13.46
CA VAL A 63 -14.92 12.18 12.13
C VAL A 63 -15.89 11.64 11.08
N GLN A 64 -16.33 12.48 10.14
CA GLN A 64 -17.07 12.00 8.98
C GLN A 64 -16.10 11.28 8.05
N ALA A 65 -16.26 9.97 7.88
CA ALA A 65 -15.39 9.14 7.06
C ALA A 65 -16.18 8.27 6.11
N LEU A 66 -15.60 8.01 4.92
CA LEU A 66 -16.17 7.14 3.89
C LEU A 66 -15.11 6.17 3.39
N GLY A 67 -15.41 4.86 3.47
CA GLY A 67 -14.58 3.80 2.90
C GLY A 67 -14.77 3.69 1.40
N ILE A 68 -13.67 3.72 0.65
CA ILE A 68 -13.69 3.60 -0.81
C ILE A 68 -12.58 2.65 -1.29
N PRO A 69 -12.82 1.86 -2.36
CA PRO A 69 -11.75 1.11 -3.01
C PRO A 69 -10.81 2.04 -3.78
N GLY A 70 -9.56 1.64 -3.92
CA GLY A 70 -8.56 2.39 -4.70
C GLY A 70 -9.01 2.66 -6.13
N TYR A 71 -9.69 1.71 -6.79
CA TYR A 71 -10.20 1.89 -8.15
C TYR A 71 -11.27 2.99 -8.30
N PHE A 72 -11.75 3.56 -7.20
CA PHE A 72 -12.66 4.70 -7.24
C PHE A 72 -11.95 6.00 -7.64
N CYS A 73 -10.67 6.12 -7.28
CA CYS A 73 -9.88 7.33 -7.51
C CYS A 73 -8.57 7.07 -8.26
N THR A 74 -8.21 5.82 -8.56
CA THR A 74 -6.97 5.49 -9.27
C THR A 74 -7.22 4.60 -10.47
N VAL A 75 -6.34 4.74 -11.47
CA VAL A 75 -6.19 3.81 -12.58
C VAL A 75 -4.93 3.00 -12.32
N CYS A 76 -5.01 1.68 -12.50
CA CYS A 76 -3.90 0.79 -12.29
C CYS A 76 -3.50 0.07 -13.58
N THR A 77 -2.25 -0.37 -13.65
CA THR A 77 -1.76 -1.31 -14.64
C THR A 77 -1.30 -2.58 -13.94
N ARG A 78 -1.41 -3.72 -14.61
CA ARG A 78 -0.87 -4.97 -14.07
C ARG A 78 0.65 -4.85 -13.93
N LYS A 79 1.16 -5.21 -12.75
CA LYS A 79 2.59 -5.21 -12.49
C LYS A 79 3.29 -6.23 -13.38
N PRO A 80 4.37 -5.86 -14.08
CA PRO A 80 5.14 -6.82 -14.88
C PRO A 80 5.80 -7.86 -13.97
N PRO A 81 6.19 -9.04 -14.53
CA PRO A 81 6.94 -10.03 -13.78
C PRO A 81 8.21 -9.42 -13.15
N MET A 82 8.53 -9.85 -11.95
CA MET A 82 9.70 -9.37 -11.21
C MET A 82 10.88 -10.30 -11.37
N LYS A 83 12.05 -9.74 -11.60
CA LYS A 83 13.33 -10.47 -11.56
C LYS A 83 13.79 -10.59 -10.10
N VAL A 84 14.03 -11.79 -9.67
CA VAL A 84 14.53 -12.11 -8.33
C VAL A 84 15.69 -13.10 -8.41
N VAL A 85 16.54 -13.13 -7.40
CA VAL A 85 17.60 -14.12 -7.30
C VAL A 85 17.14 -15.23 -6.36
N GLU A 86 16.90 -16.42 -6.91
CA GLU A 86 16.62 -17.64 -6.16
C GLU A 86 17.77 -18.65 -6.39
N ASP A 87 18.36 -19.15 -5.32
CA ASP A 87 19.50 -20.11 -5.36
C ASP A 87 20.67 -19.65 -6.25
N GLY A 88 20.94 -18.33 -6.29
CA GLY A 88 22.02 -17.74 -7.09
C GLY A 88 21.71 -17.56 -8.57
N ASN A 89 20.51 -17.88 -9.02
CA ASN A 89 20.05 -17.69 -10.40
C ASN A 89 19.02 -16.56 -10.48
N GLU A 90 19.09 -15.74 -11.53
CA GLU A 90 18.04 -14.76 -11.83
C GLU A 90 16.81 -15.51 -12.40
N VAL A 91 15.67 -15.36 -11.72
CA VAL A 91 14.39 -15.95 -12.11
C VAL A 91 13.37 -14.83 -12.29
N GLU A 92 12.52 -14.95 -13.29
CA GLU A 92 11.40 -14.05 -13.52
C GLU A 92 10.12 -14.63 -12.90
N VAL A 93 9.49 -13.89 -11.98
CA VAL A 93 8.29 -14.34 -11.27
C VAL A 93 7.10 -13.48 -11.66
N ASP A 94 6.08 -14.10 -12.27
CA ASP A 94 4.78 -13.47 -12.50
C ASP A 94 4.03 -13.40 -11.16
N LEU A 95 3.65 -12.20 -10.78
CA LEU A 95 2.91 -11.94 -9.53
C LEU A 95 1.40 -12.15 -9.67
N GLY A 96 0.90 -12.41 -10.88
CA GLY A 96 -0.53 -12.61 -11.14
C GLY A 96 -1.33 -11.30 -11.20
N LEU A 97 -2.42 -11.23 -10.43
CA LEU A 97 -3.33 -10.09 -10.38
C LEU A 97 -2.84 -9.01 -9.41
N VAL A 98 -1.62 -8.56 -9.61
CA VAL A 98 -1.00 -7.47 -8.85
C VAL A 98 -0.95 -6.22 -9.71
N GLY A 99 -1.27 -5.07 -9.12
CA GLY A 99 -1.32 -3.79 -9.81
C GLY A 99 -0.33 -2.77 -9.26
N GLU A 100 -0.04 -1.80 -10.12
CA GLU A 100 0.63 -0.54 -9.80
C GLU A 100 -0.27 0.63 -10.18
N VAL A 101 -0.25 1.70 -9.40
CA VAL A 101 -0.99 2.92 -9.73
C VAL A 101 -0.30 3.62 -10.89
N SER A 102 -1.02 3.77 -12.00
CA SER A 102 -0.54 4.46 -13.20
C SER A 102 -1.10 5.88 -13.34
N GLY A 103 -2.14 6.19 -12.58
CA GLY A 103 -2.75 7.52 -12.54
C GLY A 103 -3.77 7.63 -11.42
N THR A 104 -4.04 8.88 -11.02
CA THR A 104 -5.06 9.20 -10.00
C THR A 104 -5.98 10.26 -10.55
N ASP A 105 -7.29 10.07 -10.39
CA ASP A 105 -8.29 11.14 -10.55
C ASP A 105 -8.51 11.79 -9.18
N PRO A 106 -7.94 12.97 -8.93
CA PRO A 106 -8.04 13.60 -7.63
C PRO A 106 -9.40 14.24 -7.37
N GLN A 107 -10.23 14.46 -8.41
CA GLN A 107 -11.47 15.23 -8.27
C GLN A 107 -12.44 14.55 -7.30
N CYS A 108 -12.60 13.23 -7.40
CA CYS A 108 -13.48 12.49 -6.50
C CYS A 108 -13.04 12.58 -5.03
N LEU A 109 -11.73 12.70 -4.77
CA LEU A 109 -11.18 12.88 -3.43
C LEU A 109 -11.41 14.31 -2.93
N PHE A 110 -11.19 15.31 -3.79
CA PHE A 110 -11.46 16.71 -3.45
C PHE A 110 -12.93 16.95 -3.14
N ASP A 111 -13.84 16.36 -3.91
CA ASP A 111 -15.28 16.47 -3.69
C ASP A 111 -15.71 15.95 -2.31
N LEU A 112 -15.10 14.84 -1.85
CA LEU A 112 -15.32 14.31 -0.50
C LEU A 112 -14.73 15.23 0.58
N LEU A 113 -13.50 15.68 0.39
CA LEU A 113 -12.82 16.57 1.33
C LEU A 113 -13.52 17.92 1.47
N GLU A 114 -14.10 18.45 0.39
CA GLU A 114 -14.89 19.69 0.42
C GLU A 114 -16.19 19.54 1.21
N GLN A 115 -16.76 18.33 1.24
CA GLN A 115 -17.91 17.99 2.08
C GLN A 115 -17.54 17.69 3.54
N GLY A 116 -16.27 17.81 3.91
CA GLY A 116 -15.77 17.47 5.25
C GLY A 116 -15.69 15.96 5.51
N ILE A 117 -15.70 15.13 4.45
CA ILE A 117 -15.61 13.68 4.55
C ILE A 117 -14.15 13.25 4.35
N THR A 118 -13.63 12.47 5.28
CA THR A 118 -12.31 11.82 5.19
C THR A 118 -12.41 10.55 4.36
N PRO A 119 -11.78 10.47 3.16
CA PRO A 119 -11.73 9.23 2.41
C PRO A 119 -10.81 8.21 3.10
N VAL A 120 -11.28 6.97 3.23
CA VAL A 120 -10.50 5.83 3.74
C VAL A 120 -10.38 4.81 2.62
N ILE A 121 -9.18 4.70 2.04
CA ILE A 121 -8.94 3.93 0.82
C ILE A 121 -8.35 2.57 1.16
N TYR A 122 -8.94 1.49 0.62
CA TYR A 122 -8.33 0.16 0.63
C TYR A 122 -7.72 -0.18 -0.74
N PRO A 123 -6.55 -0.85 -0.79
CA PRO A 123 -5.72 -0.91 -1.98
C PRO A 123 -6.13 -2.02 -2.97
N ILE A 124 -7.36 -1.96 -3.45
CA ILE A 124 -7.83 -2.72 -4.61
C ILE A 124 -7.97 -1.77 -5.78
N GLY A 125 -7.17 -2.02 -6.82
CA GLY A 125 -7.15 -1.25 -8.06
C GLY A 125 -7.95 -1.91 -9.18
N LYS A 126 -8.03 -1.24 -10.32
CA LYS A 126 -8.63 -1.76 -11.55
C LYS A 126 -7.82 -1.28 -12.75
N ASP A 127 -7.59 -2.18 -13.70
CA ASP A 127 -6.95 -1.81 -14.97
C ASP A 127 -7.95 -1.27 -16.00
N ALA A 128 -7.43 -0.87 -17.16
CA ALA A 128 -8.23 -0.32 -18.25
C ALA A 128 -9.25 -1.32 -18.83
N GLU A 129 -8.97 -2.62 -18.70
CA GLU A 129 -9.87 -3.71 -19.13
C GLU A 129 -10.92 -4.08 -18.07
N GLY A 130 -10.90 -3.40 -16.93
CA GLY A 130 -11.84 -3.63 -15.82
C GLY A 130 -11.46 -4.78 -14.89
N ARG A 131 -10.26 -5.34 -15.02
CA ARG A 131 -9.78 -6.42 -14.14
C ARG A 131 -9.36 -5.83 -12.80
N MET A 132 -9.79 -6.47 -11.72
CA MET A 132 -9.42 -6.09 -10.37
C MET A 132 -7.99 -6.53 -10.08
N LEU A 133 -7.25 -5.69 -9.37
CA LEU A 133 -5.85 -5.89 -9.03
C LEU A 133 -5.61 -5.62 -7.54
N ASN A 134 -4.86 -6.52 -6.90
CA ASN A 134 -4.31 -6.28 -5.57
C ASN A 134 -3.13 -5.32 -5.67
N VAL A 135 -3.20 -4.19 -5.00
CA VAL A 135 -2.15 -3.17 -5.01
C VAL A 135 -1.47 -3.13 -3.64
N ASN A 136 -0.16 -2.94 -3.60
CA ASN A 136 0.52 -2.69 -2.33
C ASN A 136 0.05 -1.35 -1.74
N ALA A 137 -0.20 -1.30 -0.42
CA ALA A 137 -0.72 -0.11 0.24
C ALA A 137 0.24 1.09 0.15
N ASP A 138 1.55 0.84 0.24
CA ASP A 138 2.57 1.88 0.11
C ASP A 138 2.58 2.46 -1.32
N THR A 139 2.45 1.61 -2.34
CA THR A 139 2.29 2.02 -3.74
C THR A 139 0.98 2.78 -3.97
N MET A 140 -0.11 2.34 -3.33
CA MET A 140 -1.40 3.01 -3.42
C MET A 140 -1.33 4.42 -2.81
N VAL A 141 -0.77 4.56 -1.62
CA VAL A 141 -0.67 5.88 -0.95
C VAL A 141 0.24 6.82 -1.72
N ALA A 142 1.36 6.33 -2.27
CA ALA A 142 2.26 7.14 -3.10
C ALA A 142 1.55 7.67 -4.35
N GLY A 143 0.82 6.81 -5.07
CA GLY A 143 0.05 7.20 -6.25
C GLY A 143 -1.05 8.22 -5.93
N VAL A 144 -1.79 8.02 -4.84
CA VAL A 144 -2.81 8.96 -4.37
C VAL A 144 -2.17 10.29 -3.97
N ALA A 145 -1.10 10.26 -3.18
CA ALA A 145 -0.39 11.44 -2.71
C ALA A 145 0.14 12.30 -3.87
N ALA A 146 0.76 11.66 -4.85
CA ALA A 146 1.23 12.34 -6.07
C ALA A 146 0.06 12.95 -6.86
N GLY A 147 -1.04 12.21 -7.03
CA GLY A 147 -2.20 12.66 -7.79
C GLY A 147 -2.93 13.85 -7.17
N VAL A 148 -3.05 13.91 -5.85
CA VAL A 148 -3.67 15.05 -5.15
C VAL A 148 -2.69 16.19 -4.89
N GLY A 149 -1.39 16.01 -5.17
CA GLY A 149 -0.36 16.99 -4.85
C GLY A 149 -0.26 17.25 -3.34
N CYS A 150 -0.26 16.20 -2.54
CA CYS A 150 -0.24 16.35 -1.08
C CYS A 150 1.05 17.04 -0.61
N ARG A 151 0.93 17.83 0.46
CA ARG A 151 2.07 18.52 1.06
C ARG A 151 2.89 17.62 1.97
N GLU A 152 2.26 16.64 2.56
CA GLU A 152 2.86 15.77 3.56
C GLU A 152 2.24 14.37 3.50
N MET A 153 3.07 13.34 3.57
CA MET A 153 2.64 11.95 3.69
C MET A 153 3.18 11.39 5.01
N ILE A 154 2.28 10.82 5.81
CA ILE A 154 2.62 10.23 7.10
C ILE A 154 2.39 8.72 7.03
N THR A 155 3.45 7.93 7.22
CA THR A 155 3.36 6.48 7.27
C THR A 155 3.31 6.01 8.72
N ILE A 156 2.23 5.31 9.09
CA ILE A 156 2.10 4.63 10.37
C ILE A 156 2.57 3.18 10.19
N THR A 157 3.56 2.76 10.95
CA THR A 157 4.23 1.47 10.82
C THR A 157 4.60 0.92 12.21
N ASP A 158 4.81 -0.38 12.29
CA ASP A 158 5.22 -1.13 13.49
C ASP A 158 6.74 -1.05 13.78
N VAL A 159 7.50 -0.40 12.88
CA VAL A 159 8.93 -0.18 13.07
C VAL A 159 9.22 1.28 13.45
N PRO A 160 10.30 1.56 14.22
CA PRO A 160 10.60 2.92 14.71
C PRO A 160 10.90 3.95 13.62
N GLY A 161 11.16 3.52 12.40
CA GLY A 161 11.57 4.33 11.25
C GLY A 161 12.73 3.69 10.49
N ILE A 162 13.41 4.48 9.68
CA ILE A 162 14.61 4.04 8.96
C ILE A 162 15.77 3.94 9.96
N MET A 163 16.43 2.79 9.99
CA MET A 163 17.56 2.49 10.87
C MET A 163 18.76 2.10 10.01
N LEU A 164 19.93 2.64 10.32
CA LEU A 164 21.18 2.26 9.64
C LEU A 164 21.68 0.87 10.06
N ASP A 165 21.28 0.43 11.26
CA ASP A 165 21.52 -0.93 11.76
C ASP A 165 20.26 -1.38 12.52
N ILE A 166 19.57 -2.38 12.00
CA ILE A 166 18.30 -2.89 12.58
C ILE A 166 18.48 -3.45 14.01
N ASN A 167 19.71 -3.84 14.38
CA ASN A 167 20.03 -4.34 15.71
C ASN A 167 20.41 -3.23 16.71
N ASN A 168 20.51 -1.98 16.25
CA ASN A 168 20.88 -0.84 17.07
C ASN A 168 19.76 0.22 17.06
N SER A 169 18.94 0.25 18.11
CA SER A 169 17.85 1.22 18.24
C SER A 169 18.29 2.68 18.21
N GLY A 170 19.57 2.96 18.51
CA GLY A 170 20.15 4.30 18.43
C GLY A 170 20.55 4.73 17.02
N SER A 171 20.45 3.85 16.03
CA SER A 171 20.79 4.14 14.63
C SER A 171 19.62 4.69 13.79
N LYS A 172 18.50 5.03 14.43
CA LYS A 172 17.36 5.65 13.78
C LYS A 172 17.77 6.96 13.11
N VAL A 173 17.37 7.12 11.87
CA VAL A 173 17.60 8.35 11.10
C VAL A 173 16.40 9.27 11.23
N ASP A 174 16.64 10.53 11.58
CA ASP A 174 15.57 11.53 11.77
C ASP A 174 15.17 12.20 10.45
N SER A 175 16.08 12.34 9.50
CA SER A 175 15.78 12.87 8.16
C SER A 175 16.78 12.35 7.12
N LEU A 176 16.30 12.17 5.90
CA LEU A 176 17.10 11.77 4.73
C LEU A 176 16.68 12.62 3.54
N THR A 177 17.63 12.93 2.68
CA THR A 177 17.38 13.41 1.33
C THR A 177 17.07 12.23 0.40
N LEU A 178 16.46 12.50 -0.75
CA LEU A 178 16.22 11.45 -1.76
C LEU A 178 17.52 10.77 -2.20
N GLU A 179 18.60 11.55 -2.39
CA GLU A 179 19.93 11.02 -2.78
C GLU A 179 20.50 10.07 -1.69
N GLU A 180 20.24 10.37 -0.42
CA GLU A 180 20.66 9.48 0.68
C GLU A 180 19.81 8.21 0.72
N VAL A 181 18.50 8.30 0.45
CA VAL A 181 17.62 7.13 0.33
C VAL A 181 18.11 6.22 -0.79
N ASP A 182 18.37 6.75 -2.00
CA ASP A 182 18.87 5.99 -3.14
C ASP A 182 20.17 5.25 -2.80
N ARG A 183 21.09 5.92 -2.10
CA ARG A 183 22.35 5.31 -1.65
C ARG A 183 22.13 4.17 -0.65
N LEU A 184 21.24 4.37 0.35
CA LEU A 184 20.93 3.37 1.36
C LEU A 184 20.17 2.15 0.79
N ILE A 185 19.43 2.34 -0.30
CA ILE A 185 18.83 1.24 -1.07
C ILE A 185 19.94 0.49 -1.82
N ALA A 186 20.83 1.22 -2.50
CA ALA A 186 21.89 0.63 -3.32
C ALA A 186 22.91 -0.18 -2.49
N ASP A 187 23.20 0.22 -1.26
CA ASP A 187 24.11 -0.49 -0.34
C ASP A 187 23.41 -1.58 0.50
N GLY A 188 22.08 -1.72 0.38
CA GLY A 188 21.26 -2.74 1.03
C GLY A 188 20.88 -2.42 2.49
N THR A 189 21.20 -1.24 3.00
CA THR A 189 20.78 -0.77 4.33
C THR A 189 19.25 -0.65 4.38
N ILE A 190 18.64 -0.03 3.35
CA ILE A 190 17.19 -0.05 3.15
C ILE A 190 16.87 -1.23 2.24
N SER A 191 16.05 -2.17 2.73
CA SER A 191 15.72 -3.39 2.00
C SER A 191 14.29 -3.88 2.27
N GLY A 192 13.82 -4.85 1.47
CA GLY A 192 12.55 -5.53 1.66
C GLY A 192 11.34 -4.59 1.68
N GLY A 193 10.50 -4.72 2.69
CA GLY A 193 9.27 -3.93 2.84
C GLY A 193 9.48 -2.45 3.19
N MET A 194 10.72 -2.01 3.45
CA MET A 194 11.01 -0.59 3.68
C MET A 194 11.16 0.16 2.34
N ILE A 195 11.63 -0.49 1.28
CA ILE A 195 11.82 0.14 -0.05
C ILE A 195 10.55 0.87 -0.51
N PRO A 196 9.37 0.23 -0.62
CA PRO A 196 8.16 0.91 -1.11
C PRO A 196 7.62 2.00 -0.18
N LYS A 197 8.18 2.15 1.03
CA LYS A 197 7.80 3.22 1.97
C LYS A 197 8.63 4.49 1.79
N VAL A 198 9.78 4.38 1.13
CA VAL A 198 10.74 5.49 0.97
C VAL A 198 10.87 5.95 -0.49
N GLU A 199 10.45 5.11 -1.45
CA GLU A 199 10.30 5.47 -2.86
C GLU A 199 9.04 6.33 -3.08
#